data_32fd685e2aeb0c2c2619428dee16e08a
#
_entry.id   32fd685e2aeb0c2c2619428dee16e08a
#
_cell.length_a   1.000
_cell.length_b   1.000
_cell.length_c   1.000
_cell.angle_alpha   90.00
_cell.angle_beta   90.00
_cell.angle_gamma   90.00
#
_symmetry.space_group_name_H-M   'P 1'
#
loop_
_entity.id
_entity.type
_entity.pdbx_description
1 polymer ?
#
loop_
_entity_poly.entity_id
_entity_poly.type
_entity_poly.pdbx_seq_one_letter_code
_entity_poly.pdbx_strand_id
1 'polypeptide(L)'
;MSELDELRNEVDAADDAILAALRRRFDVTDRIRALKAREGLPRVDAEREREILARVAAAVPPAKRDTVCGVWERILSGARGEIETIARGVCVKDGKVLLCRGKGLGSTYLPGGHIEFGETGAEALVREMKEETGLDSTAGRLLGVVENSFLQHGEKHCEINLVYELSIANGDVAAQEDWIGFEWCPLSNLDAANLLPADIRRLIPENG
;
A
#
# COMPACT_ATOMS: atom_id res chain seq x y z
N MET A 1 -19.85 -36.75 -6.80
CA MET A 1 -19.16 -35.71 -6.04
C MET A 1 -18.43 -36.42 -4.90
N SER A 2 -17.20 -36.10 -4.61
CA SER A 2 -16.52 -36.68 -3.45
C SER A 2 -16.94 -35.94 -2.18
N GLU A 3 -16.82 -36.58 -1.02
CA GLU A 3 -17.06 -35.93 0.29
C GLU A 3 -16.23 -34.65 0.44
N LEU A 4 -15.01 -34.62 -0.13
CA LEU A 4 -14.16 -33.43 -0.16
C LEU A 4 -14.77 -32.30 -1.01
N ASP A 5 -15.43 -32.62 -2.13
CA ASP A 5 -16.08 -31.63 -2.98
C ASP A 5 -17.31 -31.02 -2.27
N GLU A 6 -18.04 -31.83 -1.51
CA GLU A 6 -19.17 -31.35 -0.71
C GLU A 6 -18.71 -30.37 0.39
N LEU A 7 -17.65 -30.71 1.13
CA LEU A 7 -17.07 -29.84 2.15
C LEU A 7 -16.49 -28.54 1.56
N ARG A 8 -15.88 -28.58 0.38
CA ARG A 8 -15.42 -27.38 -0.34
C ARG A 8 -16.58 -26.46 -0.71
N ASN A 9 -17.68 -27.02 -1.21
CA ASN A 9 -18.87 -26.24 -1.52
C ASN A 9 -19.50 -25.60 -0.27
N GLU A 10 -19.42 -26.26 0.90
CA GLU A 10 -19.87 -25.65 2.15
C GLU A 10 -18.97 -24.46 2.56
N VAL A 11 -17.65 -24.57 2.37
CA VAL A 11 -16.71 -23.45 2.60
C VAL A 11 -17.01 -22.31 1.65
N ASP A 12 -17.17 -22.57 0.35
CA ASP A 12 -17.48 -21.55 -0.66
C ASP A 12 -18.79 -20.80 -0.31
N ALA A 13 -19.81 -21.52 0.14
CA ALA A 13 -21.06 -20.90 0.58
C ALA A 13 -20.89 -20.02 1.84
N ALA A 14 -20.01 -20.42 2.76
CA ALA A 14 -19.67 -19.63 3.94
C ALA A 14 -18.89 -18.36 3.55
N ASP A 15 -17.96 -18.46 2.61
CA ASP A 15 -17.17 -17.33 2.10
C ASP A 15 -18.07 -16.32 1.37
N ASP A 16 -19.02 -16.76 0.57
CA ASP A 16 -20.02 -15.90 -0.06
C ASP A 16 -20.86 -15.13 0.97
N ALA A 17 -21.24 -15.77 2.05
CA ALA A 17 -21.98 -15.13 3.15
C ALA A 17 -21.12 -14.09 3.87
N ILE A 18 -19.83 -14.36 4.09
CA ILE A 18 -18.87 -13.40 4.65
C ILE A 18 -18.71 -12.19 3.72
N LEU A 19 -18.52 -12.41 2.43
CA LEU A 19 -18.40 -11.34 1.43
C LEU A 19 -19.64 -10.44 1.40
N ALA A 20 -20.82 -11.02 1.40
CA ALA A 20 -22.08 -10.27 1.43
C ALA A 20 -22.22 -9.44 2.71
N ALA A 21 -21.84 -9.99 3.87
CA ALA A 21 -21.86 -9.30 5.14
C ALA A 21 -20.83 -8.16 5.19
N LEU A 22 -19.63 -8.36 4.65
CA LEU A 22 -18.57 -7.34 4.56
C LEU A 22 -18.99 -6.17 3.66
N ARG A 23 -19.55 -6.41 2.48
CA ARG A 23 -20.09 -5.37 1.58
C ARG A 23 -21.12 -4.51 2.31
N ARG A 24 -22.12 -5.14 2.94
CA ARG A 24 -23.11 -4.42 3.72
C ARG A 24 -22.51 -3.61 4.87
N ARG A 25 -21.50 -4.15 5.54
CA ARG A 25 -20.80 -3.46 6.63
C ARG A 25 -20.07 -2.22 6.10
N PHE A 26 -19.37 -2.33 4.98
CA PHE A 26 -18.66 -1.20 4.35
C PHE A 26 -19.64 -0.09 3.94
N ASP A 27 -20.75 -0.41 3.29
CA ASP A 27 -21.78 0.57 2.93
C ASP A 27 -22.29 1.36 4.16
N VAL A 28 -22.46 0.67 5.30
CA VAL A 28 -22.91 1.31 6.55
C VAL A 28 -21.80 2.16 7.16
N THR A 29 -20.55 1.67 7.17
CA THR A 29 -19.41 2.43 7.72
C THR A 29 -19.10 3.67 6.92
N ASP A 30 -19.28 3.66 5.60
CA ASP A 30 -19.12 4.83 4.75
C ASP A 30 -20.17 5.91 5.07
N ARG A 31 -21.42 5.50 5.30
CA ARG A 31 -22.49 6.41 5.76
C ARG A 31 -22.18 7.00 7.14
N ILE A 32 -21.64 6.20 8.07
CA ILE A 32 -21.20 6.68 9.39
C ILE A 32 -20.05 7.68 9.24
N ARG A 33 -19.07 7.40 8.35
CA ARG A 33 -17.95 8.28 8.05
C ARG A 33 -18.42 9.63 7.53
N ALA A 34 -19.33 9.63 6.56
CA ALA A 34 -19.91 10.83 6.00
C ALA A 34 -20.69 11.65 7.06
N LEU A 35 -21.44 10.98 7.94
CA LEU A 35 -22.15 11.62 9.04
C LEU A 35 -21.19 12.28 10.03
N LYS A 36 -20.15 11.54 10.48
CA LYS A 36 -19.14 12.05 11.40
C LYS A 36 -18.39 13.26 10.84
N ALA A 37 -18.03 13.22 9.56
CA ALA A 37 -17.38 14.36 8.88
C ALA A 37 -18.28 15.61 8.86
N ARG A 38 -19.58 15.45 8.59
CA ARG A 38 -20.55 16.54 8.58
C ARG A 38 -20.76 17.15 9.97
N GLU A 39 -20.72 16.33 11.01
CA GLU A 39 -20.99 16.74 12.39
C GLU A 39 -19.72 17.09 13.17
N GLY A 40 -18.54 17.05 12.54
CA GLY A 40 -17.26 17.35 13.20
C GLY A 40 -16.86 16.33 14.28
N LEU A 41 -17.39 15.11 14.23
CA LEU A 41 -17.11 14.07 15.21
C LEU A 41 -15.79 13.35 14.90
N PRO A 42 -15.10 12.82 15.92
CA PRO A 42 -13.88 12.04 15.73
C PRO A 42 -14.08 10.86 14.78
N ARG A 43 -13.17 10.67 13.84
CA ARG A 43 -13.22 9.56 12.87
C ARG A 43 -13.13 8.20 13.57
N VAL A 44 -12.22 8.08 14.54
CA VAL A 44 -12.00 6.87 15.32
C VAL A 44 -12.78 6.95 16.62
N ASP A 45 -13.46 5.86 16.98
CA ASP A 45 -14.13 5.67 18.26
C ASP A 45 -13.51 4.43 18.91
N ALA A 46 -12.45 4.66 19.67
CA ALA A 46 -11.66 3.59 20.30
C ALA A 46 -12.47 2.77 21.33
N GLU A 47 -13.49 3.36 21.96
CA GLU A 47 -14.35 2.63 22.89
C GLU A 47 -15.25 1.67 22.14
N ARG A 48 -15.86 2.16 21.06
CA ARG A 48 -16.70 1.33 20.18
C ARG A 48 -15.93 0.18 19.55
N GLU A 49 -14.70 0.39 19.16
CA GLU A 49 -13.85 -0.67 18.62
C GLU A 49 -13.53 -1.74 19.67
N ARG A 50 -13.22 -1.34 20.90
CA ARG A 50 -13.02 -2.29 22.01
C ARG A 50 -14.27 -3.12 22.30
N GLU A 51 -15.46 -2.50 22.29
CA GLU A 51 -16.73 -3.21 22.42
C GLU A 51 -16.93 -4.25 21.32
N ILE A 52 -16.61 -3.90 20.07
CA ILE A 52 -16.74 -4.82 18.92
C ILE A 52 -15.81 -6.02 19.13
N LEU A 53 -14.54 -5.79 19.44
CA LEU A 53 -13.57 -6.87 19.66
C LEU A 53 -13.94 -7.75 20.84
N ALA A 54 -14.41 -7.18 21.95
CA ALA A 54 -14.89 -7.94 23.09
C ALA A 54 -16.08 -8.84 22.74
N ARG A 55 -17.03 -8.31 21.97
CA ARG A 55 -18.19 -9.08 21.48
C ARG A 55 -17.76 -10.22 20.56
N VAL A 56 -16.82 -9.97 19.66
CA VAL A 56 -16.27 -10.98 18.74
C VAL A 56 -15.55 -12.07 19.51
N ALA A 57 -14.69 -11.70 20.45
CA ALA A 57 -13.97 -12.66 21.30
C ALA A 57 -14.90 -13.56 22.13
N ALA A 58 -16.04 -13.02 22.59
CA ALA A 58 -17.04 -13.79 23.33
C ALA A 58 -17.87 -14.73 22.44
N ALA A 59 -17.98 -14.45 21.15
CA ALA A 59 -18.79 -15.20 20.21
C ALA A 59 -18.11 -16.47 19.65
N VAL A 60 -16.80 -16.66 19.90
CA VAL A 60 -16.01 -17.75 19.33
C VAL A 60 -15.33 -18.61 20.41
N PRO A 61 -15.09 -19.91 20.12
CA PRO A 61 -14.34 -20.77 21.03
C PRO A 61 -12.94 -20.23 21.33
N PRO A 62 -12.40 -20.45 22.54
CA PRO A 62 -11.08 -19.93 22.92
C PRO A 62 -9.95 -20.24 21.92
N ALA A 63 -9.93 -21.43 21.34
CA ALA A 63 -8.92 -21.87 20.38
C ALA A 63 -8.94 -21.12 19.03
N LYS A 64 -10.03 -20.42 18.71
CA LYS A 64 -10.19 -19.62 17.47
C LYS A 64 -10.20 -18.12 17.71
N ARG A 65 -10.10 -17.70 18.97
CA ARG A 65 -10.28 -16.30 19.37
C ARG A 65 -9.26 -15.38 18.73
N ASP A 66 -7.98 -15.72 18.83
CA ASP A 66 -6.90 -14.87 18.30
C ASP A 66 -7.02 -14.71 16.78
N THR A 67 -7.30 -15.79 16.06
CA THR A 67 -7.52 -15.75 14.61
C THR A 67 -8.69 -14.85 14.24
N VAL A 68 -9.83 -15.01 14.88
CA VAL A 68 -11.04 -14.24 14.53
C VAL A 68 -10.92 -12.79 14.98
N CYS A 69 -10.31 -12.50 16.13
CA CYS A 69 -10.04 -11.13 16.55
C CYS A 69 -9.08 -10.43 15.56
N GLY A 70 -8.02 -11.10 15.10
CA GLY A 70 -7.11 -10.55 14.10
C GLY A 70 -7.81 -10.19 12.79
N VAL A 71 -8.73 -11.03 12.31
CA VAL A 71 -9.57 -10.66 11.13
C VAL A 71 -10.41 -9.42 11.41
N TRP A 72 -11.01 -9.30 12.61
CA TRP A 72 -11.81 -8.12 12.96
C TRP A 72 -10.99 -6.86 13.14
N GLU A 73 -9.78 -6.96 13.68
CA GLU A 73 -8.83 -5.85 13.76
C GLU A 73 -8.50 -5.34 12.35
N ARG A 74 -8.27 -6.24 11.38
CA ARG A 74 -8.03 -5.85 9.99
C ARG A 74 -9.24 -5.17 9.34
N ILE A 75 -10.45 -5.66 9.60
CA ILE A 75 -11.69 -5.02 9.14
C ILE A 75 -11.89 -3.62 9.77
N LEU A 76 -11.50 -3.43 11.03
CA LEU A 76 -11.60 -2.14 11.72
C LEU A 76 -10.52 -1.17 11.25
N SER A 77 -9.29 -1.62 11.01
CA SER A 77 -8.19 -0.79 10.50
C SER A 77 -8.53 -0.23 9.12
N GLY A 78 -9.05 -1.04 8.20
CA GLY A 78 -9.50 -0.57 6.90
C GLY A 78 -10.58 0.53 6.97
N ALA A 79 -11.40 0.55 8.01
CA ALA A 79 -12.38 1.61 8.24
C ALA A 79 -11.78 2.91 8.81
N ARG A 80 -10.58 2.86 9.44
CA ARG A 80 -9.89 4.05 9.99
C ARG A 80 -9.20 4.88 8.90
N GLY A 81 -8.83 4.29 7.77
CA GLY A 81 -7.82 4.75 6.85
C GLY A 81 -6.42 4.47 7.43
N GLU A 82 -5.61 3.77 6.71
CA GLU A 82 -4.23 3.47 7.10
C GLU A 82 -3.30 4.60 6.64
N ILE A 83 -2.25 4.85 7.41
CA ILE A 83 -1.09 5.58 6.89
C ILE A 83 -0.21 4.53 6.25
N GLU A 84 -0.11 4.58 4.94
CA GLU A 84 0.72 3.67 4.17
C GLU A 84 2.19 4.08 4.34
N THR A 85 3.05 3.13 4.68
CA THR A 85 4.49 3.37 4.76
C THR A 85 5.13 2.75 3.55
N ILE A 86 5.78 3.58 2.74
CA ILE A 86 6.31 3.21 1.42
C ILE A 86 7.81 3.48 1.38
N ALA A 87 8.59 2.54 0.87
CA ALA A 87 9.99 2.73 0.52
C ALA A 87 10.11 3.12 -0.94
N ARG A 88 10.88 4.18 -1.24
CA ARG A 88 11.12 4.69 -2.59
C ARG A 88 12.62 4.79 -2.86
N GLY A 89 13.04 4.49 -4.09
CA GLY A 89 14.44 4.50 -4.49
C GLY A 89 14.76 5.56 -5.53
N VAL A 90 15.76 6.42 -5.25
CA VAL A 90 16.36 7.33 -6.21
C VAL A 90 17.53 6.63 -6.86
N CYS A 91 17.34 6.16 -8.08
CA CYS A 91 18.39 5.58 -8.91
C CYS A 91 18.75 6.55 -10.04
N VAL A 92 19.92 7.17 -9.96
CA VAL A 92 20.42 8.09 -10.99
C VAL A 92 21.61 7.46 -11.71
N LYS A 93 21.56 7.49 -13.04
CA LYS A 93 22.63 7.00 -13.92
C LYS A 93 22.68 7.83 -15.19
N ASP A 94 23.87 8.26 -15.60
CA ASP A 94 24.12 9.00 -16.85
C ASP A 94 23.19 10.22 -17.03
N GLY A 95 22.96 11.01 -15.96
CA GLY A 95 22.10 12.18 -15.97
C GLY A 95 20.60 11.89 -16.10
N LYS A 96 20.19 10.64 -15.82
CA LYS A 96 18.79 10.20 -15.82
C LYS A 96 18.42 9.57 -14.49
N VAL A 97 17.16 9.69 -14.11
CA VAL A 97 16.58 9.00 -12.96
C VAL A 97 15.63 7.91 -13.43
N LEU A 98 15.66 6.78 -12.76
CA LEU A 98 14.73 5.68 -13.00
C LEU A 98 13.37 6.03 -12.39
N LEU A 99 12.33 6.00 -13.21
CA LEU A 99 10.94 6.18 -12.82
C LEU A 99 10.14 4.94 -13.18
N CYS A 100 9.06 4.71 -12.45
CA CYS A 100 8.04 3.72 -12.81
C CYS A 100 6.70 4.40 -13.09
N ARG A 101 5.88 3.73 -13.87
CA ARG A 101 4.54 4.18 -14.27
C ARG A 101 3.57 3.02 -14.25
N GLY A 102 2.47 3.15 -13.51
CA GLY A 102 1.36 2.20 -13.61
C GLY A 102 0.66 2.33 -14.98
N LYS A 103 0.26 1.20 -15.55
CA LYS A 103 -0.40 1.14 -16.85
C LYS A 103 -1.71 1.95 -16.83
N GLY A 104 -1.85 2.90 -17.74
CA GLY A 104 -3.03 3.78 -17.83
C GLY A 104 -3.00 4.98 -16.87
N LEU A 105 -1.95 5.14 -16.05
CA LEU A 105 -1.77 6.31 -15.20
C LEU A 105 -0.99 7.40 -15.94
N GLY A 106 -1.41 8.65 -15.73
CA GLY A 106 -0.73 9.84 -16.29
C GLY A 106 0.45 10.33 -15.44
N SER A 107 0.70 9.72 -14.28
CA SER A 107 1.77 10.06 -13.33
C SER A 107 2.89 9.04 -13.34
N THR A 108 4.06 9.47 -12.87
CA THR A 108 5.21 8.61 -12.60
C THR A 108 5.53 8.62 -11.11
N TYR A 109 6.29 7.62 -10.68
CA TYR A 109 6.71 7.43 -9.30
C TYR A 109 8.19 7.03 -9.28
N LEU A 110 8.85 7.17 -8.13
CA LEU A 110 10.11 6.46 -7.89
C LEU A 110 9.82 4.96 -7.68
N PRO A 111 10.72 4.06 -8.11
CA PRO A 111 10.64 2.63 -7.84
C PRO A 111 10.47 2.33 -6.35
N GLY A 112 9.77 1.26 -6.02
CA GLY A 112 9.56 0.79 -4.65
C GLY A 112 8.10 0.55 -4.31
N GLY A 113 7.84 0.12 -3.09
CA GLY A 113 6.51 -0.30 -2.65
C GLY A 113 6.32 -0.23 -1.14
N HIS A 114 5.28 -0.92 -0.66
CA HIS A 114 4.91 -0.93 0.76
C HIS A 114 5.96 -1.63 1.61
N ILE A 115 6.17 -1.10 2.81
CA ILE A 115 7.00 -1.75 3.82
C ILE A 115 6.12 -2.76 4.57
N GLU A 116 6.52 -4.02 4.53
CA GLU A 116 5.82 -5.10 5.19
C GLU A 116 6.26 -5.25 6.66
N PHE A 117 5.42 -5.94 7.44
CA PHE A 117 5.74 -6.18 8.85
C PHE A 117 7.00 -7.06 8.98
N GLY A 118 7.97 -6.55 9.72
CA GLY A 118 9.21 -7.28 10.04
C GLY A 118 10.40 -6.96 9.14
N GLU A 119 10.25 -6.05 8.17
CA GLU A 119 11.34 -5.56 7.32
C GLU A 119 11.61 -4.06 7.54
N THR A 120 12.79 -3.62 7.22
CA THR A 120 13.16 -2.20 7.13
C THR A 120 12.76 -1.63 5.77
N GLY A 121 12.66 -0.28 5.67
CA GLY A 121 12.39 0.35 4.37
C GLY A 121 13.47 0.07 3.31
N ALA A 122 14.72 -0.13 3.72
CA ALA A 122 15.79 -0.52 2.79
C ALA A 122 15.61 -1.96 2.27
N GLU A 123 15.22 -2.89 3.13
CA GLU A 123 14.91 -4.27 2.74
C GLU A 123 13.67 -4.33 1.84
N ALA A 124 12.60 -3.59 2.19
CA ALA A 124 11.41 -3.46 1.36
C ALA A 124 11.75 -2.98 -0.06
N LEU A 125 12.56 -1.92 -0.17
CA LEU A 125 12.96 -1.37 -1.48
C LEU A 125 13.71 -2.43 -2.33
N VAL A 126 14.61 -3.19 -1.71
CA VAL A 126 15.36 -4.24 -2.42
C VAL A 126 14.43 -5.39 -2.84
N ARG A 127 13.50 -5.81 -1.98
CA ARG A 127 12.51 -6.84 -2.28
C ARG A 127 11.61 -6.41 -3.45
N GLU A 128 11.01 -5.22 -3.38
CA GLU A 128 10.13 -4.67 -4.43
C GLU A 128 10.87 -4.57 -5.79
N MET A 129 12.11 -4.06 -5.80
CA MET A 129 12.93 -4.03 -7.01
C MET A 129 13.16 -5.42 -7.60
N LYS A 130 13.36 -6.43 -6.74
CA LYS A 130 13.53 -7.81 -7.18
C LYS A 130 12.26 -8.40 -7.76
N GLU A 131 11.12 -8.15 -7.12
CA GLU A 131 9.79 -8.62 -7.55
C GLU A 131 9.37 -7.96 -8.87
N GLU A 132 9.46 -6.63 -8.96
CA GLU A 132 8.99 -5.87 -10.11
C GLU A 132 9.90 -5.95 -11.34
N THR A 133 11.21 -6.13 -11.16
CA THR A 133 12.20 -6.07 -12.26
C THR A 133 13.05 -7.32 -12.43
N GLY A 134 13.08 -8.20 -11.42
CA GLY A 134 14.00 -9.35 -11.38
C GLY A 134 15.47 -8.99 -11.13
N LEU A 135 15.81 -7.70 -11.02
CA LEU A 135 17.18 -7.22 -10.86
C LEU A 135 17.65 -7.25 -9.41
N ASP A 136 18.94 -7.47 -9.23
CA ASP A 136 19.57 -7.26 -7.94
C ASP A 136 19.85 -5.76 -7.76
N SER A 137 19.50 -5.27 -6.58
CA SER A 137 19.63 -3.86 -6.22
C SER A 137 20.22 -3.69 -4.82
N THR A 138 20.63 -2.49 -4.50
CA THR A 138 21.12 -2.13 -3.17
C THR A 138 20.50 -0.79 -2.78
N ALA A 139 19.89 -0.76 -1.61
CA ALA A 139 19.45 0.48 -0.98
C ALA A 139 20.63 1.10 -0.23
N GLY A 140 20.90 2.37 -0.52
CA GLY A 140 21.93 3.15 0.15
C GLY A 140 21.38 3.94 1.34
N ARG A 141 21.87 5.17 1.55
CA ARG A 141 21.44 6.02 2.66
C ARG A 141 20.00 6.52 2.46
N LEU A 142 19.31 6.80 3.56
CA LEU A 142 18.04 7.52 3.56
C LEU A 142 18.28 8.97 3.12
N LEU A 143 17.63 9.40 2.03
CA LEU A 143 17.71 10.76 1.51
C LEU A 143 16.74 11.70 2.21
N GLY A 144 15.59 11.18 2.62
CA GLY A 144 14.58 11.95 3.32
C GLY A 144 13.25 11.21 3.46
N VAL A 145 12.31 11.93 4.05
CA VAL A 145 10.93 11.47 4.25
C VAL A 145 9.98 12.47 3.58
N VAL A 146 8.99 11.96 2.89
CA VAL A 146 7.95 12.77 2.23
C VAL A 146 6.58 12.26 2.64
N GLU A 147 5.80 13.12 3.29
CA GLU A 147 4.39 12.87 3.56
C GLU A 147 3.56 13.20 2.32
N ASN A 148 2.59 12.38 2.03
CA ASN A 148 1.66 12.59 0.92
C ASN A 148 0.23 12.30 1.36
N SER A 149 -0.70 13.11 0.88
CA SER A 149 -2.13 12.86 1.07
C SER A 149 -2.87 13.20 -0.20
N PHE A 150 -3.66 12.27 -0.69
CA PHE A 150 -4.41 12.43 -1.93
C PHE A 150 -5.79 11.78 -1.82
N LEU A 151 -6.65 12.09 -2.78
CA LEU A 151 -7.95 11.45 -2.93
C LEU A 151 -7.88 10.45 -4.09
N GLN A 152 -8.27 9.21 -3.82
CA GLN A 152 -8.43 8.18 -4.84
C GLN A 152 -9.80 7.52 -4.66
N HIS A 153 -10.59 7.46 -5.72
CA HIS A 153 -11.97 6.94 -5.70
C HIS A 153 -12.87 7.57 -4.61
N GLY A 154 -12.60 8.83 -4.24
CA GLY A 154 -13.33 9.55 -3.19
C GLY A 154 -12.84 9.28 -1.76
N GLU A 155 -11.86 8.41 -1.57
CA GLU A 155 -11.22 8.11 -0.29
C GLU A 155 -9.91 8.89 -0.12
N LYS A 156 -9.64 9.33 1.12
CA LYS A 156 -8.38 10.00 1.47
C LYS A 156 -7.33 8.95 1.82
N HIS A 157 -6.26 8.95 1.07
CA HIS A 157 -5.03 8.20 1.33
C HIS A 157 -4.00 9.09 1.99
N CYS A 158 -3.21 8.51 2.88
CA CYS A 158 -2.08 9.17 3.53
C CYS A 158 -0.88 8.23 3.46
N GLU A 159 0.24 8.73 2.97
CA GLU A 159 1.48 7.97 2.80
C GLU A 159 2.63 8.65 3.52
N ILE A 160 3.52 7.85 4.07
CA ILE A 160 4.86 8.26 4.50
C ILE A 160 5.86 7.55 3.58
N ASN A 161 6.49 8.31 2.72
CA ASN A 161 7.48 7.80 1.78
C ASN A 161 8.89 7.95 2.38
N LEU A 162 9.56 6.83 2.68
CA LEU A 162 10.97 6.77 3.03
C LEU A 162 11.78 6.66 1.75
N VAL A 163 12.55 7.69 1.44
CA VAL A 163 13.28 7.79 0.16
C VAL A 163 14.75 7.48 0.35
N TYR A 164 15.24 6.46 -0.33
CA TYR A 164 16.62 5.98 -0.25
C TYR A 164 17.38 6.19 -1.56
N GLU A 165 18.69 6.24 -1.49
CA GLU A 165 19.54 5.99 -2.66
C GLU A 165 19.30 4.54 -3.13
N LEU A 166 19.24 4.35 -4.45
CA LEU A 166 19.07 3.04 -5.05
C LEU A 166 20.14 2.81 -6.12
N SER A 167 20.81 1.68 -6.05
CA SER A 167 21.74 1.21 -7.08
C SER A 167 21.25 -0.12 -7.64
N ILE A 168 21.34 -0.26 -8.97
CA ILE A 168 20.98 -1.49 -9.69
C ILE A 168 22.19 -2.00 -10.50
N ALA A 169 22.33 -3.30 -10.61
CA ALA A 169 23.48 -3.93 -11.26
C ALA A 169 23.54 -3.64 -12.77
N ASN A 170 22.39 -3.61 -13.46
CA ASN A 170 22.28 -3.40 -14.89
C ASN A 170 21.42 -2.17 -15.22
N GLY A 171 21.73 -1.49 -16.34
CA GLY A 171 21.00 -0.29 -16.79
C GLY A 171 19.67 -0.59 -17.51
N ASP A 172 19.49 -1.80 -18.03
CA ASP A 172 18.27 -2.19 -18.72
C ASP A 172 17.25 -2.73 -17.70
N VAL A 173 16.22 -1.93 -17.42
CA VAL A 173 15.16 -2.28 -16.48
C VAL A 173 13.91 -2.65 -17.25
N ALA A 174 13.53 -3.90 -17.16
CA ALA A 174 12.28 -4.42 -17.72
C ALA A 174 11.35 -4.83 -16.60
N ALA A 175 10.07 -4.49 -16.73
CA ALA A 175 9.06 -4.92 -15.77
C ALA A 175 8.80 -6.42 -15.89
N GLN A 176 8.67 -7.10 -14.75
CA GLN A 176 8.24 -8.50 -14.67
C GLN A 176 6.70 -8.61 -14.67
N GLU A 177 6.02 -7.51 -14.34
CA GLU A 177 4.58 -7.44 -14.21
C GLU A 177 3.94 -6.56 -15.30
N ASP A 178 2.77 -6.98 -15.78
CA ASP A 178 2.10 -6.31 -16.91
C ASP A 178 1.46 -4.95 -16.55
N TRP A 179 1.32 -4.64 -15.27
CA TRP A 179 0.63 -3.42 -14.80
C TRP A 179 1.57 -2.23 -14.57
N ILE A 180 2.88 -2.44 -14.52
CA ILE A 180 3.90 -1.41 -14.28
C ILE A 180 4.88 -1.34 -15.45
N GLY A 181 5.49 -0.19 -15.66
CA GLY A 181 6.58 0.02 -16.61
C GLY A 181 7.66 0.90 -16.01
N PHE A 182 8.90 0.72 -16.45
CA PHE A 182 10.05 1.50 -16.02
C PHE A 182 10.60 2.33 -17.17
N GLU A 183 11.05 3.53 -16.86
CA GLU A 183 11.67 4.44 -17.84
C GLU A 183 12.81 5.25 -17.22
N TRP A 184 13.85 5.49 -17.99
CA TRP A 184 14.93 6.40 -17.64
C TRP A 184 14.59 7.84 -18.08
N CYS A 185 14.19 8.68 -17.13
CA CYS A 185 13.83 10.07 -17.36
C CYS A 185 15.07 10.97 -17.23
N PRO A 186 15.44 11.77 -18.25
CA PRO A 186 16.49 12.78 -18.10
C PRO A 186 16.17 13.73 -16.94
N LEU A 187 17.16 14.04 -16.09
CA LEU A 187 16.98 14.97 -14.97
C LEU A 187 16.47 16.35 -15.44
N SER A 188 16.91 16.78 -16.64
CA SER A 188 16.43 18.02 -17.28
C SER A 188 14.95 18.00 -17.70
N ASN A 189 14.34 16.84 -17.79
CA ASN A 189 12.93 16.65 -18.19
C ASN A 189 12.00 16.21 -17.04
N LEU A 190 12.52 16.18 -15.83
CA LEU A 190 11.81 15.64 -14.67
C LEU A 190 10.53 16.44 -14.32
N ASP A 191 10.52 17.75 -14.60
CA ASP A 191 9.34 18.61 -14.38
C ASP A 191 8.16 18.22 -15.29
N ALA A 192 8.44 17.65 -16.46
CA ALA A 192 7.41 17.17 -17.39
C ALA A 192 6.97 15.73 -17.10
N ALA A 193 7.68 15.01 -16.23
CA ALA A 193 7.42 13.60 -15.94
C ALA A 193 6.18 13.35 -15.08
N ASN A 194 5.54 14.39 -14.51
CA ASN A 194 4.42 14.28 -13.56
C ASN A 194 4.74 13.34 -12.41
N LEU A 195 5.89 13.54 -11.78
CA LEU A 195 6.37 12.72 -10.65
C LEU A 195 5.54 12.97 -9.38
N LEU A 196 5.07 11.90 -8.78
CA LEU A 196 4.30 11.93 -7.53
C LEU A 196 4.97 11.09 -6.42
N PRO A 197 4.84 11.50 -5.14
CA PRO A 197 4.40 12.84 -4.72
C PRO A 197 5.36 13.93 -5.20
N ALA A 198 4.84 15.12 -5.52
CA ALA A 198 5.65 16.19 -6.11
C ALA A 198 6.85 16.59 -5.24
N ASP A 199 6.70 16.54 -3.92
CA ASP A 199 7.76 16.88 -2.95
C ASP A 199 8.96 15.92 -2.98
N ILE A 200 8.82 14.73 -3.56
CA ILE A 200 9.95 13.81 -3.76
C ILE A 200 11.03 14.42 -4.66
N ARG A 201 10.64 15.29 -5.59
CA ARG A 201 11.54 15.96 -6.54
C ARG A 201 12.76 16.59 -5.85
N ARG A 202 12.58 17.18 -4.67
CA ARG A 202 13.65 17.83 -3.88
C ARG A 202 14.76 16.90 -3.40
N LEU A 203 14.48 15.58 -3.36
CA LEU A 203 15.42 14.55 -2.91
C LEU A 203 16.21 13.93 -4.08
N ILE A 204 15.86 14.26 -5.31
CA ILE A 204 16.58 13.81 -6.51
C ILE A 204 17.69 14.83 -6.82
N PRO A 205 18.95 14.40 -6.93
CA PRO A 205 20.05 15.32 -7.22
C PRO A 205 19.87 15.99 -8.58
N GLU A 206 20.26 17.26 -8.67
CA GLU A 206 20.20 18.03 -9.93
C GLU A 206 21.31 17.64 -10.94
N ASN A 207 22.42 17.12 -10.41
CA ASN A 207 23.57 16.67 -11.20
C ASN A 207 23.85 15.20 -10.81
N GLY A 208 23.87 14.32 -11.80
CA GLY A 208 24.21 12.90 -11.65
C GLY A 208 25.63 12.60 -12.06
#